data_b923b54a484830ab79c68428397ae4a1
#
_entry.id   b923b54a484830ab79c68428397ae4a1
#
_cell.length_a   1.000
_cell.length_b   1.000
_cell.length_c   1.000
_cell.angle_alpha   90.00
_cell.angle_beta   90.00
_cell.angle_gamma   90.00
#
_symmetry.space_group_name_H-M   'P 1'
#
loop_
_entity.id
_entity.type
_entity.pdbx_description
1 polymer ?
#
loop_
_entity_poly.entity_id
_entity_poly.type
_entity_poly.pdbx_seq_one_letter_code
_entity_poly.pdbx_strand_id
1 'polypeptide(L)'
;MPNHVYAQISVDEKYADKLQKISKVGLCRYYTPMPVRLVNTTSPVRIVSQKDYDDQMEKNKTEKFKSYPLTKYMQIDLIERYGYDNWYDWASHNWGTKWGCYDGDFEGGTYRFTSAWQPISELIIDKLTKDIPSFEYYYEEEQGWGEERDVLDGEVVRTFAWDIPDWDDTDNDEIQYLSDDYHNGEGIFIKGYYKDYCLSDYLGSTIEEATEELA
;
A
#
# COMPACT_ATOMS: atom_id res chain seq x y z
N MET A 1 11.86 -8.32 -6.51
CA MET A 1 11.13 -8.05 -5.24
C MET A 1 10.09 -7.00 -5.57
N PRO A 2 8.98 -6.89 -4.88
CA PRO A 2 8.09 -5.76 -5.09
C PRO A 2 8.74 -4.50 -4.51
N ASN A 3 8.50 -3.35 -5.10
CA ASN A 3 8.76 -2.09 -4.43
C ASN A 3 7.90 -2.00 -3.18
N HIS A 4 8.44 -1.42 -2.14
CA HIS A 4 7.73 -1.22 -0.89
C HIS A 4 7.17 0.20 -0.82
N VAL A 5 5.96 0.30 -0.29
CA VAL A 5 5.37 1.59 0.10
C VAL A 5 5.32 1.61 1.61
N TYR A 6 6.06 2.52 2.20
CA TYR A 6 6.07 2.77 3.64
C TYR A 6 4.96 3.76 3.96
N ALA A 7 4.11 3.41 4.90
CA ALA A 7 2.96 4.24 5.23
C ALA A 7 2.78 4.36 6.74
N GLN A 8 2.19 5.48 7.15
CA GLN A 8 1.81 5.70 8.53
C GLN A 8 0.46 6.42 8.63
N ILE A 9 -0.24 6.13 9.73
CA ILE A 9 -1.44 6.84 10.14
C ILE A 9 -1.22 7.30 11.57
N SER A 10 -1.35 8.61 11.79
CA SER A 10 -1.22 9.24 13.11
C SER A 10 -2.56 9.80 13.56
N VAL A 11 -2.90 9.61 14.82
CA VAL A 11 -4.17 10.06 15.40
C VAL A 11 -3.97 10.72 16.76
N ASP A 12 -4.90 11.58 17.13
CA ASP A 12 -5.00 12.10 18.49
C ASP A 12 -5.19 10.97 19.52
N GLU A 13 -4.81 11.24 20.78
CA GLU A 13 -4.91 10.30 21.92
C GLU A 13 -6.32 9.67 22.04
N LYS A 14 -7.39 10.43 21.76
CA LYS A 14 -8.79 9.96 21.80
C LYS A 14 -9.09 8.79 20.87
N TYR A 15 -8.28 8.61 19.80
CA TYR A 15 -8.44 7.53 18.82
C TYR A 15 -7.35 6.47 18.89
N ALA A 16 -6.31 6.67 19.72
CA ALA A 16 -5.15 5.80 19.79
C ALA A 16 -5.50 4.34 20.09
N ASP A 17 -6.38 4.09 21.07
CA ASP A 17 -6.85 2.74 21.39
C ASP A 17 -7.56 2.03 20.24
N LYS A 18 -8.30 2.80 19.42
CA LYS A 18 -9.00 2.27 18.25
C LYS A 18 -8.01 1.92 17.16
N LEU A 19 -7.08 2.83 16.84
CA LEU A 19 -6.04 2.58 15.85
C LEU A 19 -5.13 1.42 16.26
N GLN A 20 -4.82 1.28 17.56
CA GLN A 20 -4.08 0.13 18.07
C GLN A 20 -4.81 -1.21 17.87
N LYS A 21 -6.13 -1.24 17.97
CA LYS A 21 -6.91 -2.46 17.67
C LYS A 21 -6.87 -2.79 16.19
N ILE A 22 -6.96 -1.78 15.34
CA ILE A 22 -6.86 -1.93 13.89
C ILE A 22 -5.46 -2.44 13.50
N SER A 23 -4.40 -1.87 14.07
CA SER A 23 -3.02 -2.24 13.76
C SER A 23 -2.70 -3.71 14.02
N LYS A 24 -3.28 -4.32 15.06
CA LYS A 24 -3.11 -5.75 15.38
C LYS A 24 -3.61 -6.71 14.29
N VAL A 25 -4.55 -6.27 13.48
CA VAL A 25 -5.13 -7.04 12.37
C VAL A 25 -4.57 -6.57 11.02
N GLY A 26 -4.18 -5.30 10.94
CA GLY A 26 -3.83 -4.55 9.73
C GLY A 26 -5.06 -3.95 9.07
N LEU A 27 -4.96 -2.69 8.64
CA LEU A 27 -6.07 -1.89 8.07
C LEU A 27 -6.89 -2.64 7.02
N CYS A 28 -6.21 -3.18 6.02
CA CYS A 28 -6.86 -3.88 4.92
C CYS A 28 -7.73 -5.04 5.40
N ARG A 29 -7.20 -5.87 6.28
CA ARG A 29 -7.91 -7.05 6.81
C ARG A 29 -8.98 -6.68 7.82
N TYR A 30 -8.78 -5.61 8.57
CA TYR A 30 -9.77 -5.13 9.53
C TYR A 30 -11.02 -4.61 8.84
N TYR A 31 -10.87 -3.76 7.82
CA TYR A 31 -12.00 -3.13 7.13
C TYR A 31 -12.58 -3.96 5.99
N THR A 32 -11.76 -4.77 5.35
CA THR A 32 -12.17 -5.57 4.19
C THR A 32 -11.46 -6.92 4.22
N PRO A 33 -11.93 -7.85 5.08
CA PRO A 33 -11.32 -9.18 5.16
C PRO A 33 -11.51 -9.93 3.84
N MET A 34 -10.43 -10.53 3.34
CA MET A 34 -10.49 -11.36 2.14
C MET A 34 -11.38 -12.59 2.38
N PRO A 35 -12.29 -12.92 1.46
CA PRO A 35 -13.06 -14.16 1.56
C PRO A 35 -12.16 -15.38 1.66
N VAL A 36 -12.40 -16.24 2.65
CA VAL A 36 -11.55 -17.41 2.93
C VAL A 36 -11.35 -18.30 1.70
N ARG A 37 -12.36 -18.39 0.83
CA ARG A 37 -12.29 -19.21 -0.40
C ARG A 37 -11.32 -18.65 -1.44
N LEU A 38 -10.98 -17.36 -1.39
CA LEU A 38 -10.00 -16.74 -2.28
C LEU A 38 -8.57 -16.86 -1.75
N VAL A 39 -8.37 -16.94 -0.44
CA VAL A 39 -7.05 -16.91 0.21
C VAL A 39 -6.07 -17.93 -0.37
N ASN A 40 -6.55 -19.13 -0.71
CA ASN A 40 -5.72 -20.23 -1.21
C ASN A 40 -5.76 -20.40 -2.73
N THR A 41 -6.40 -19.51 -3.47
CA THR A 41 -6.38 -19.56 -4.93
C THR A 41 -5.00 -19.19 -5.48
N THR A 42 -4.75 -19.48 -6.75
CA THR A 42 -3.49 -19.11 -7.43
C THR A 42 -3.70 -17.91 -8.36
N SER A 43 -2.65 -17.16 -8.60
CA SER A 43 -2.62 -16.13 -9.63
C SER A 43 -1.36 -16.34 -10.50
N PRO A 44 -1.53 -16.61 -11.81
CA PRO A 44 -2.80 -16.78 -12.54
C PRO A 44 -3.58 -18.03 -12.11
N VAL A 45 -4.89 -18.01 -12.34
CA VAL A 45 -5.77 -19.12 -12.02
C VAL A 45 -5.46 -20.30 -12.94
N ARG A 46 -5.35 -21.48 -12.34
CA ARG A 46 -5.21 -22.75 -13.08
C ARG A 46 -6.52 -23.52 -13.03
N ILE A 47 -7.15 -23.69 -14.19
CA ILE A 47 -8.39 -24.48 -14.31
C ILE A 47 -8.05 -25.92 -14.67
N VAL A 48 -8.64 -26.84 -13.93
CA VAL A 48 -8.41 -28.29 -14.09
C VAL A 48 -9.73 -29.05 -14.10
N SER A 49 -9.68 -30.35 -14.51
CA SER A 49 -10.81 -31.25 -14.37
C SER A 49 -11.10 -31.57 -12.90
N GLN A 50 -12.32 -32.05 -12.59
CA GLN A 50 -12.65 -32.46 -11.21
C GLN A 50 -11.68 -33.55 -10.71
N LYS A 51 -11.33 -34.50 -11.56
CA LYS A 51 -10.37 -35.55 -11.20
C LYS A 51 -9.00 -34.99 -10.83
N ASP A 52 -8.46 -34.10 -11.67
CA ASP A 52 -7.12 -33.48 -11.40
C ASP A 52 -7.14 -32.59 -10.15
N TYR A 53 -8.28 -31.95 -9.87
CA TYR A 53 -8.49 -31.20 -8.63
C TYR A 53 -8.43 -32.15 -7.41
N ASP A 54 -9.18 -33.26 -7.43
CA ASP A 54 -9.21 -34.21 -6.33
C ASP A 54 -7.83 -34.84 -6.11
N ASP A 55 -7.13 -35.21 -7.19
CA ASP A 55 -5.76 -35.72 -7.14
C ASP A 55 -4.79 -34.70 -6.55
N GLN A 56 -4.93 -33.37 -6.87
CA GLN A 56 -4.10 -32.33 -6.31
C GLN A 56 -4.42 -32.09 -4.83
N MET A 57 -5.68 -32.14 -4.42
CA MET A 57 -6.06 -31.98 -3.02
C MET A 57 -5.51 -33.13 -2.17
N GLU A 58 -5.46 -34.35 -2.72
CA GLU A 58 -4.82 -35.48 -2.04
C GLU A 58 -3.30 -35.27 -1.86
N LYS A 59 -2.60 -34.82 -2.91
CA LYS A 59 -1.18 -34.46 -2.85
C LYS A 59 -0.91 -33.36 -1.83
N ASN A 60 -1.76 -32.35 -1.73
CA ASN A 60 -1.62 -31.25 -0.79
C ASN A 60 -1.59 -31.70 0.70
N LYS A 61 -2.03 -32.92 1.01
CA LYS A 61 -1.97 -33.46 2.38
C LYS A 61 -0.54 -33.79 2.81
N THR A 62 0.32 -34.12 1.87
CA THR A 62 1.69 -34.59 2.13
C THR A 62 2.77 -33.66 1.60
N GLU A 63 2.46 -32.84 0.61
CA GLU A 63 3.43 -31.94 -0.01
C GLU A 63 3.69 -30.68 0.85
N LYS A 64 4.95 -30.25 0.86
CA LYS A 64 5.38 -29.01 1.53
C LYS A 64 4.80 -27.77 0.83
N PHE A 65 4.79 -27.80 -0.52
CA PHE A 65 4.25 -26.70 -1.33
C PHE A 65 2.89 -27.09 -1.86
N LYS A 66 1.87 -26.39 -1.39
CA LYS A 66 0.48 -26.67 -1.75
C LYS A 66 0.07 -25.88 -2.99
N SER A 67 -0.71 -26.50 -3.86
CA SER A 67 -1.29 -25.84 -5.03
C SER A 67 -2.82 -25.98 -4.98
N TYR A 68 -3.52 -24.91 -5.30
CA TYR A 68 -4.98 -24.83 -5.23
C TYR A 68 -5.56 -24.42 -6.59
N PRO A 69 -5.57 -25.31 -7.59
CA PRO A 69 -6.24 -25.06 -8.84
C PRO A 69 -7.76 -24.99 -8.62
N LEU A 70 -8.48 -24.49 -9.60
CA LEU A 70 -9.95 -24.45 -9.57
C LEU A 70 -10.54 -25.40 -10.62
N THR A 71 -11.72 -25.94 -10.35
CA THR A 71 -12.56 -26.46 -11.43
C THR A 71 -13.31 -25.29 -12.08
N LYS A 72 -13.82 -25.48 -13.30
CA LYS A 72 -14.62 -24.47 -13.98
C LYS A 72 -15.84 -24.03 -13.16
N TYR A 73 -16.47 -24.97 -12.47
CA TYR A 73 -17.59 -24.67 -11.59
C TYR A 73 -17.19 -23.78 -10.40
N MET A 74 -16.06 -24.10 -9.76
CA MET A 74 -15.53 -23.28 -8.64
C MET A 74 -15.17 -21.87 -9.09
N GLN A 75 -14.55 -21.73 -10.26
CA GLN A 75 -14.25 -20.43 -10.84
C GLN A 75 -15.51 -19.57 -11.00
N ILE A 76 -16.55 -20.14 -11.64
CA ILE A 76 -17.83 -19.44 -11.85
C ILE A 76 -18.45 -19.03 -10.50
N ASP A 77 -18.52 -19.96 -9.54
CA ASP A 77 -19.08 -19.68 -8.21
C ASP A 77 -18.31 -18.58 -7.45
N LEU A 78 -16.97 -18.53 -7.58
CA LEU A 78 -16.16 -17.47 -6.98
C LEU A 78 -16.43 -16.11 -7.62
N ILE A 79 -16.49 -16.06 -8.96
CA ILE A 79 -16.80 -14.82 -9.70
C ILE A 79 -18.21 -14.33 -9.37
N GLU A 80 -19.22 -15.20 -9.34
CA GLU A 80 -20.60 -14.83 -9.00
C GLU A 80 -20.73 -14.28 -7.58
N ARG A 81 -19.99 -14.85 -6.62
CA ARG A 81 -20.08 -14.43 -5.21
C ARG A 81 -19.23 -13.23 -4.84
N TYR A 82 -18.04 -13.14 -5.40
CA TYR A 82 -17.01 -12.21 -4.95
C TYR A 82 -16.51 -11.26 -6.04
N GLY A 83 -16.94 -11.46 -7.29
CA GLY A 83 -16.46 -10.71 -8.46
C GLY A 83 -15.09 -11.16 -8.99
N TYR A 84 -14.40 -12.07 -8.31
CA TYR A 84 -13.02 -12.51 -8.59
C TYR A 84 -12.87 -14.00 -8.38
N ASP A 85 -11.97 -14.61 -9.13
CA ASP A 85 -11.66 -16.03 -8.99
C ASP A 85 -10.32 -16.32 -8.30
N ASN A 86 -9.58 -15.24 -7.93
CA ASN A 86 -8.29 -15.37 -7.25
C ASN A 86 -8.05 -14.26 -6.24
N TRP A 87 -7.13 -14.55 -5.31
CA TRP A 87 -6.77 -13.64 -4.22
C TRP A 87 -6.10 -12.35 -4.70
N TYR A 88 -5.29 -12.44 -5.77
CA TYR A 88 -4.49 -11.31 -6.24
C TYR A 88 -5.35 -10.19 -6.83
N ASP A 89 -6.23 -10.53 -7.78
CA ASP A 89 -7.13 -9.56 -8.40
C ASP A 89 -8.10 -8.99 -7.38
N TRP A 90 -8.58 -9.83 -6.46
CA TRP A 90 -9.42 -9.36 -5.36
C TRP A 90 -8.67 -8.40 -4.43
N ALA A 91 -7.43 -8.70 -4.03
CA ALA A 91 -6.62 -7.86 -3.16
C ALA A 91 -6.27 -6.53 -3.83
N SER A 92 -5.83 -6.58 -5.09
CA SER A 92 -5.48 -5.38 -5.86
C SER A 92 -6.66 -4.41 -5.99
N HIS A 93 -7.88 -4.94 -6.18
CA HIS A 93 -9.07 -4.10 -6.27
C HIS A 93 -9.55 -3.58 -4.91
N ASN A 94 -9.63 -4.45 -3.91
CA ASN A 94 -10.26 -4.10 -2.63
C ASN A 94 -9.31 -3.42 -1.65
N TRP A 95 -8.03 -3.76 -1.71
CA TRP A 95 -6.99 -3.21 -0.83
C TRP A 95 -6.11 -2.17 -1.51
N GLY A 96 -6.11 -2.11 -2.86
CA GLY A 96 -5.18 -1.30 -3.66
C GLY A 96 -3.79 -1.90 -3.78
N THR A 97 -3.46 -2.88 -2.99
CA THR A 97 -2.14 -3.48 -2.88
C THR A 97 -2.22 -5.01 -2.79
N LYS A 98 -1.18 -5.67 -3.28
CA LYS A 98 -1.11 -7.12 -3.41
C LYS A 98 -1.33 -7.89 -2.11
N TRP A 99 -0.70 -7.47 -1.02
CA TRP A 99 -0.65 -8.25 0.23
C TRP A 99 -1.37 -7.58 1.39
N GLY A 100 -1.99 -6.42 1.15
CA GLY A 100 -2.52 -5.57 2.22
C GLY A 100 -1.39 -4.94 3.03
N CYS A 101 -1.68 -4.59 4.28
CA CYS A 101 -0.69 -4.05 5.21
C CYS A 101 0.10 -5.19 5.86
N TYR A 102 1.42 -5.08 5.91
CA TYR A 102 2.33 -5.99 6.60
C TYR A 102 3.44 -5.21 7.31
N ASP A 103 4.25 -5.90 8.11
CA ASP A 103 5.31 -5.31 8.94
C ASP A 103 4.83 -4.12 9.78
N GLY A 104 3.60 -4.28 10.32
CA GLY A 104 2.93 -3.21 11.05
C GLY A 104 3.44 -3.05 12.47
N ASP A 105 3.69 -1.80 12.89
CA ASP A 105 4.03 -1.37 14.23
C ASP A 105 3.12 -0.25 14.71
N PHE A 106 2.83 -0.19 16.01
CA PHE A 106 2.01 0.86 16.62
C PHE A 106 2.69 1.43 17.84
N GLU A 107 2.99 2.73 17.81
CA GLU A 107 3.60 3.46 18.91
C GLU A 107 3.07 4.90 18.96
N GLY A 108 2.77 5.39 20.17
CA GLY A 108 2.48 6.81 20.42
C GLY A 108 1.31 7.41 19.62
N GLY A 109 0.30 6.60 19.26
CA GLY A 109 -0.82 7.06 18.43
C GLY A 109 -0.57 6.94 16.93
N THR A 110 0.58 6.43 16.52
CA THR A 110 0.95 6.23 15.11
C THR A 110 1.03 4.75 14.78
N TYR A 111 0.37 4.35 13.71
CA TYR A 111 0.46 3.02 13.10
C TYR A 111 1.27 3.11 11.82
N ARG A 112 2.45 2.49 11.80
CA ARG A 112 3.32 2.34 10.64
C ARG A 112 3.12 0.99 10.02
N PHE A 113 3.15 0.90 8.70
CA PHE A 113 3.02 -0.38 7.99
C PHE A 113 3.61 -0.28 6.58
N THR A 114 3.83 -1.42 5.98
CA THR A 114 4.30 -1.53 4.59
C THR A 114 3.20 -2.10 3.72
N SER A 115 3.13 -1.68 2.47
CA SER A 115 2.34 -2.30 1.41
C SER A 115 3.21 -2.57 0.18
N ALA A 116 2.71 -3.36 -0.79
CA ALA A 116 3.49 -3.77 -1.95
C ALA A 116 3.02 -3.03 -3.21
N TRP A 117 3.96 -2.32 -3.87
CA TRP A 117 3.82 -1.60 -5.15
C TRP A 117 2.92 -0.37 -5.15
N GLN A 118 1.88 -0.36 -4.34
CA GLN A 118 0.90 0.71 -4.27
C GLN A 118 0.49 0.97 -2.81
N PRO A 119 0.10 2.19 -2.46
CA PRO A 119 -0.53 2.46 -1.18
C PRO A 119 -1.86 1.71 -1.06
N ILE A 120 -2.43 1.72 0.13
CA ILE A 120 -3.77 1.17 0.36
C ILE A 120 -4.83 1.99 -0.38
N SER A 121 -5.89 1.31 -0.83
CA SER A 121 -6.96 1.93 -1.64
C SER A 121 -7.76 2.97 -0.86
N GLU A 122 -8.31 3.94 -1.57
CA GLU A 122 -9.26 4.93 -1.03
C GLU A 122 -10.46 4.25 -0.35
N LEU A 123 -10.87 3.05 -0.82
CA LEU A 123 -11.94 2.28 -0.16
C LEU A 123 -11.61 1.92 1.30
N ILE A 124 -10.35 1.70 1.60
CA ILE A 124 -9.87 1.43 2.98
C ILE A 124 -9.78 2.73 3.76
N ILE A 125 -9.25 3.80 3.15
CA ILE A 125 -9.18 5.14 3.76
C ILE A 125 -10.59 5.67 4.09
N ASP A 126 -11.56 5.53 3.19
CA ASP A 126 -12.96 5.92 3.43
C ASP A 126 -13.58 5.20 4.64
N LYS A 127 -13.25 3.91 4.82
CA LYS A 127 -13.73 3.14 5.98
C LYS A 127 -13.04 3.58 7.27
N LEU A 128 -11.74 3.87 7.20
CA LEU A 128 -10.99 4.43 8.31
C LEU A 128 -11.57 5.79 8.72
N THR A 129 -11.82 6.67 7.76
CA THR A 129 -12.39 8.02 7.98
C THR A 129 -13.74 7.97 8.70
N LYS A 130 -14.59 6.99 8.35
CA LYS A 130 -15.89 6.79 9.06
C LYS A 130 -15.71 6.36 10.50
N ASP A 131 -14.63 5.67 10.79
CA ASP A 131 -14.33 5.11 12.11
C ASP A 131 -13.48 6.06 12.96
N ILE A 132 -12.54 6.73 12.35
CA ILE A 132 -11.63 7.72 12.92
C ILE A 132 -11.66 8.93 12.00
N PRO A 133 -12.49 9.94 12.30
CA PRO A 133 -12.72 11.05 11.38
C PRO A 133 -11.59 12.08 11.34
N SER A 134 -10.57 11.96 12.21
CA SER A 134 -9.43 12.90 12.21
C SER A 134 -8.14 12.12 12.36
N PHE A 135 -7.28 12.22 11.35
CA PHE A 135 -5.96 11.57 11.29
C PHE A 135 -5.08 12.22 10.23
N GLU A 136 -3.79 12.00 10.36
CA GLU A 136 -2.80 12.25 9.34
C GLU A 136 -2.48 10.92 8.64
N TYR A 137 -2.42 10.92 7.32
CA TYR A 137 -2.00 9.79 6.50
C TYR A 137 -0.82 10.18 5.65
N TYR A 138 0.22 9.38 5.71
CA TYR A 138 1.45 9.54 4.95
C TYR A 138 1.81 8.23 4.29
N TYR A 139 2.32 8.29 3.07
CA TYR A 139 3.02 7.17 2.47
C TYR A 139 4.12 7.64 1.51
N GLU A 140 5.14 6.81 1.38
CA GLU A 140 6.25 6.99 0.45
C GLU A 140 6.66 5.64 -0.13
N GLU A 141 6.84 5.58 -1.44
CA GLU A 141 7.32 4.42 -2.16
C GLU A 141 8.84 4.45 -2.25
N GLU A 142 9.48 3.28 -2.30
CA GLU A 142 10.94 3.09 -2.34
C GLU A 142 11.68 3.97 -3.36
N GLN A 143 11.02 4.35 -4.44
CA GLN A 143 11.59 5.22 -5.48
C GLN A 143 11.47 6.70 -5.15
N GLY A 144 10.75 7.07 -4.09
CA GLY A 144 10.67 8.42 -3.57
C GLY A 144 9.42 9.21 -3.95
N TRP A 145 8.37 8.60 -4.53
CA TRP A 145 7.07 9.27 -4.69
C TRP A 145 6.13 8.95 -3.53
N GLY A 146 5.21 9.85 -3.25
CA GLY A 146 4.33 9.66 -2.11
C GLY A 146 3.25 10.72 -1.94
N GLU A 147 2.59 10.68 -0.81
CA GLU A 147 1.54 11.62 -0.44
C GLU A 147 1.47 11.79 1.09
N GLU A 148 1.15 13.00 1.50
CA GLU A 148 0.74 13.36 2.85
C GLU A 148 -0.66 13.95 2.81
N ARG A 149 -1.54 13.52 3.74
CA ARG A 149 -2.94 13.93 3.77
C ARG A 149 -3.40 14.14 5.21
N ASP A 150 -4.03 15.28 5.47
CA ASP A 150 -4.70 15.56 6.72
C ASP A 150 -6.20 15.41 6.54
N VAL A 151 -6.80 14.61 7.41
CA VAL A 151 -8.25 14.41 7.50
C VAL A 151 -8.74 14.98 8.83
N LEU A 152 -9.72 15.88 8.79
CA LEU A 152 -10.33 16.49 9.97
C LEU A 152 -11.85 16.40 9.86
N ASP A 153 -12.48 15.84 10.90
CA ASP A 153 -13.94 15.66 10.99
C ASP A 153 -14.57 14.96 9.77
N GLY A 154 -13.81 14.04 9.17
CA GLY A 154 -14.24 13.23 8.04
C GLY A 154 -13.99 13.85 6.67
N GLU A 155 -13.39 15.03 6.61
CA GLU A 155 -13.06 15.72 5.37
C GLU A 155 -11.54 15.85 5.19
N VAL A 156 -11.06 15.70 3.97
CA VAL A 156 -9.65 15.96 3.62
C VAL A 156 -9.47 17.47 3.59
N VAL A 157 -8.65 17.98 4.52
CA VAL A 157 -8.37 19.43 4.65
C VAL A 157 -7.05 19.84 4.02
N ARG A 158 -6.12 18.89 3.86
CA ARG A 158 -4.83 19.09 3.18
C ARG A 158 -4.45 17.82 2.44
N THR A 159 -3.91 17.96 1.25
CA THR A 159 -3.22 16.90 0.52
C THR A 159 -1.96 17.49 -0.11
N PHE A 160 -0.87 16.80 0.06
CA PHE A 160 0.38 17.11 -0.61
C PHE A 160 0.93 15.81 -1.21
N ALA A 161 1.09 15.78 -2.52
CA ALA A 161 1.64 14.65 -3.26
C ALA A 161 2.92 15.07 -3.98
N TRP A 162 3.87 14.16 -4.07
CA TRP A 162 5.13 14.37 -4.78
C TRP A 162 5.46 13.15 -5.64
N ASP A 163 6.24 13.40 -6.65
CA ASP A 163 6.76 12.38 -7.55
C ASP A 163 8.26 12.58 -7.76
N ILE A 164 8.92 11.57 -8.26
CA ILE A 164 10.33 11.65 -8.62
C ILE A 164 10.43 12.55 -9.86
N PRO A 165 11.44 13.44 -9.91
CA PRO A 165 11.71 14.21 -11.12
C PRO A 165 11.88 13.28 -12.32
N ASP A 166 11.35 13.70 -13.50
CA ASP A 166 11.52 12.93 -14.73
C ASP A 166 13.00 12.94 -15.13
N TRP A 167 13.62 11.77 -15.08
CA TRP A 167 15.04 11.57 -15.38
C TRP A 167 15.37 11.84 -16.86
N ASP A 168 14.36 11.88 -17.73
CA ASP A 168 14.52 12.23 -19.15
C ASP A 168 14.65 13.74 -19.38
N ASP A 169 14.41 14.57 -18.37
CA ASP A 169 14.67 16.02 -18.43
C ASP A 169 16.16 16.31 -18.24
N THR A 170 16.93 15.91 -19.25
CA THR A 170 18.41 15.94 -19.25
C THR A 170 19.01 17.34 -19.31
N ASP A 171 18.19 18.38 -19.51
CA ASP A 171 18.65 19.76 -19.56
C ASP A 171 18.85 20.40 -18.17
N ASN A 172 18.52 19.66 -17.10
CA ASN A 172 18.67 20.14 -15.73
C ASN A 172 19.78 19.37 -15.00
N ASP A 173 20.92 20.04 -14.78
CA ASP A 173 22.09 19.50 -14.09
C ASP A 173 21.75 19.03 -12.66
N GLU A 174 20.75 19.63 -12.00
CA GLU A 174 20.28 19.22 -10.67
C GLU A 174 19.60 17.84 -10.69
N ILE A 175 18.79 17.57 -11.72
CA ILE A 175 18.11 16.28 -11.90
C ILE A 175 19.14 15.20 -12.23
N GLN A 176 20.16 15.50 -13.02
CA GLN A 176 21.25 14.56 -13.31
C GLN A 176 22.02 14.18 -12.05
N TYR A 177 22.30 15.15 -11.21
CA TYR A 177 22.98 14.93 -9.93
C TYR A 177 22.13 14.07 -8.97
N LEU A 178 20.83 14.31 -8.91
CA LEU A 178 19.87 13.51 -8.16
C LEU A 178 19.85 12.04 -8.61
N SER A 179 19.86 11.82 -9.93
CA SER A 179 19.89 10.47 -10.51
C SER A 179 21.11 9.71 -10.07
N ASP A 180 22.28 10.34 -10.10
CA ASP A 180 23.54 9.74 -9.72
C ASP A 180 23.59 9.39 -8.23
N ASP A 181 23.13 10.28 -7.37
CA ASP A 181 23.07 10.05 -5.92
C ASP A 181 22.05 8.96 -5.55
N TYR A 182 20.87 8.98 -6.16
CA TYR A 182 19.86 7.94 -5.98
C TYR A 182 20.38 6.55 -6.36
N HIS A 183 21.06 6.43 -7.50
CA HIS A 183 21.64 5.16 -7.96
C HIS A 183 22.79 4.68 -7.08
N ASN A 184 23.53 5.58 -6.48
CA ASN A 184 24.62 5.26 -5.55
C ASN A 184 24.14 4.96 -4.14
N GLY A 185 22.87 5.20 -3.82
CA GLY A 185 22.30 4.97 -2.49
C GLY A 185 22.75 5.99 -1.46
N GLU A 186 23.19 7.17 -1.88
CA GLU A 186 23.65 8.25 -1.00
C GLU A 186 22.57 9.26 -0.64
N GLY A 187 21.36 9.11 -1.22
CA GLY A 187 20.19 9.94 -0.95
C GLY A 187 19.65 10.64 -2.19
N ILE A 188 18.66 11.51 -2.00
CA ILE A 188 18.01 12.25 -3.06
C ILE A 188 18.33 13.74 -2.93
N PHE A 189 18.73 14.35 -4.04
CA PHE A 189 19.03 15.75 -4.12
C PHE A 189 18.05 16.44 -5.08
N ILE A 190 17.22 17.36 -4.61
CA ILE A 190 16.23 18.07 -5.42
C ILE A 190 16.38 19.57 -5.17
N LYS A 191 16.51 20.39 -6.23
CA LYS A 191 16.64 21.84 -6.14
C LYS A 191 17.69 22.34 -5.13
N GLY A 192 18.84 21.67 -5.08
CA GLY A 192 19.93 22.03 -4.15
C GLY A 192 19.80 21.48 -2.73
N TYR A 193 18.79 20.64 -2.44
CA TYR A 193 18.62 19.99 -1.15
C TYR A 193 18.96 18.51 -1.23
N TYR A 194 19.66 18.02 -0.23
CA TYR A 194 20.04 16.63 -0.06
C TYR A 194 19.22 15.97 1.05
N LYS A 195 18.71 14.78 0.79
CA LYS A 195 17.99 13.97 1.78
C LYS A 195 18.32 12.50 1.66
N ASP A 196 18.66 11.92 2.80
CA ASP A 196 18.85 10.50 2.96
C ASP A 196 17.51 9.77 2.93
N TYR A 197 17.09 9.26 1.78
CA TYR A 197 15.95 8.34 1.63
C TYR A 197 14.59 8.80 2.17
N CYS A 198 14.42 10.06 2.54
CA CYS A 198 13.17 10.58 3.04
C CYS A 198 12.75 11.83 2.29
N LEU A 199 12.05 11.64 1.18
CA LEU A 199 11.56 12.72 0.33
C LEU A 199 10.59 13.65 1.08
N SER A 200 9.81 13.08 2.04
CA SER A 200 8.88 13.85 2.87
C SER A 200 9.54 14.97 3.66
N ASP A 201 10.71 14.71 4.24
CA ASP A 201 11.43 15.74 4.99
C ASP A 201 11.93 16.88 4.09
N TYR A 202 12.30 16.51 2.87
CA TYR A 202 12.70 17.46 1.85
C TYR A 202 11.53 18.37 1.44
N LEU A 203 10.39 17.77 1.15
CA LEU A 203 9.20 18.49 0.69
C LEU A 203 8.59 19.37 1.79
N GLY A 204 8.72 18.99 3.06
CA GLY A 204 8.38 19.85 4.18
C GLY A 204 9.15 21.19 4.17
N SER A 205 10.41 21.17 3.76
CA SER A 205 11.24 22.39 3.62
C SER A 205 10.87 23.23 2.40
N THR A 206 10.51 22.58 1.28
CA THR A 206 10.16 23.26 0.01
C THR A 206 8.74 23.82 -0.01
N ILE A 207 7.81 23.30 0.79
CA ILE A 207 6.47 23.89 0.92
C ILE A 207 6.54 25.29 1.51
N GLU A 208 7.37 25.52 2.52
CA GLU A 208 7.57 26.84 3.08
C GLU A 208 8.13 27.81 2.02
N GLU A 209 9.12 27.38 1.23
CA GLU A 209 9.68 28.18 0.14
C GLU A 209 8.68 28.37 -1.02
N ALA A 210 7.96 27.34 -1.43
CA ALA A 210 6.96 27.46 -2.49
C ALA A 210 5.75 28.32 -2.09
N THR A 211 5.38 28.36 -0.80
CA THR A 211 4.34 29.26 -0.30
C THR A 211 4.81 30.71 -0.18
N GLU A 212 6.08 30.96 0.06
CA GLU A 212 6.65 32.30 0.02
C GLU A 212 6.78 32.86 -1.40
N GLU A 213 7.06 32.03 -2.40
CA GLU A 213 7.09 32.41 -3.81
C GLU A 213 5.70 32.67 -4.44
N LEU A 214 4.63 32.11 -3.85
CA LEU A 214 3.25 32.30 -4.32
C LEU A 214 2.48 33.39 -3.54
N ALA A 215 3.06 33.99 -2.53
CA ALA A 215 2.50 35.07 -1.73
C ALA A 215 3.07 36.46 -2.14
#